data_4267ece08ebba8347eac86e4a0c9b4c9
#
_entry.id   4267ece08ebba8347eac86e4a0c9b4c9
#
_cell.length_a   1.000
_cell.length_b   1.000
_cell.length_c   1.000
_cell.angle_alpha   90.00
_cell.angle_beta   90.00
_cell.angle_gamma   90.00
#
_symmetry.space_group_name_H-M   'P 1'
#
loop_
_entity.id
_entity.type
_entity.pdbx_description
1 polymer ?
#
loop_
_entity_poly.entity_id
_entity_poly.type
_entity_poly.pdbx_seq_one_letter_code
_entity_poly.pdbx_strand_id
1 'polypeptide(L)'
;MSALTLFSVTDPQTPVWHSTDAKAIQEQLNAKGVRFERWQADRDLGADPSAETVIAAYQHAIDKLVAEKGYQSWDVISLRADNPQKEALREKFLNEHTHGEDEVRFFVEGAGLFCLHIGDEVFQVLCEKNDLISVPAHTPHWFDMGSEPNFTAIRIFDNPEGWIAQFTGDDIASAY
;
A
#
# COMPACT_ATOMS: atom_id res chain seq x y z
N MET A 1 12.51 -6.58 -4.67
CA MET A 1 11.62 -7.63 -5.21
C MET A 1 10.40 -7.73 -4.31
N SER A 2 9.21 -7.64 -4.89
CA SER A 2 7.94 -7.76 -4.16
C SER A 2 7.82 -9.14 -3.52
N ALA A 3 7.15 -9.22 -2.39
CA ALA A 3 6.95 -10.48 -1.68
C ALA A 3 5.58 -10.51 -1.01
N LEU A 4 5.00 -11.68 -0.87
CA LEU A 4 3.82 -11.92 -0.07
C LEU A 4 4.11 -13.04 0.92
N THR A 5 3.79 -12.76 2.18
CA THR A 5 3.86 -13.74 3.27
C THR A 5 2.50 -13.81 3.96
N LEU A 6 1.97 -15.01 4.12
CA LEU A 6 0.72 -15.25 4.81
C LEU A 6 0.97 -15.88 6.17
N PHE A 7 0.23 -15.40 7.16
CA PHE A 7 0.22 -15.94 8.52
C PHE A 7 -1.20 -16.24 8.95
N SER A 8 -1.36 -17.17 9.89
CA SER A 8 -2.59 -17.28 10.67
C SER A 8 -2.66 -16.11 11.67
N VAL A 9 -3.86 -15.60 11.94
CA VAL A 9 -4.07 -14.60 13.01
C VAL A 9 -3.66 -15.08 14.40
N THR A 10 -3.53 -16.40 14.58
CA THR A 10 -3.16 -17.02 15.86
C THR A 10 -1.67 -17.37 15.97
N ASP A 11 -0.91 -17.23 14.87
CA ASP A 11 0.53 -17.57 14.86
C ASP A 11 1.34 -16.59 13.99
N PRO A 12 1.83 -15.49 14.59
CA PRO A 12 2.65 -14.51 13.89
C PRO A 12 4.09 -14.98 13.65
N GLN A 13 4.48 -16.12 14.17
CA GLN A 13 5.86 -16.62 14.09
C GLN A 13 6.07 -17.56 12.92
N THR A 14 5.02 -18.22 12.44
CA THR A 14 5.13 -19.27 11.44
C THR A 14 4.36 -18.91 10.19
N PRO A 15 5.06 -18.52 9.08
CA PRO A 15 4.38 -18.29 7.82
C PRO A 15 3.71 -19.57 7.31
N VAL A 16 2.47 -19.47 6.86
CA VAL A 16 1.77 -20.58 6.22
C VAL A 16 2.01 -20.63 4.71
N TRP A 17 2.44 -19.51 4.14
CA TRP A 17 2.78 -19.42 2.71
C TRP A 17 3.69 -18.21 2.45
N HIS A 18 4.58 -18.33 1.48
CA HIS A 18 5.47 -17.24 1.05
C HIS A 18 5.83 -17.37 -0.42
N SER A 19 5.87 -16.24 -1.13
CA SER A 19 6.39 -16.19 -2.49
C SER A 19 6.94 -14.82 -2.86
N THR A 20 7.89 -14.80 -3.78
CA THR A 20 8.39 -13.61 -4.46
C THR A 20 8.02 -13.60 -5.96
N ASP A 21 7.30 -14.62 -6.40
CA ASP A 21 6.81 -14.70 -7.78
C ASP A 21 5.59 -13.78 -7.97
N ALA A 22 5.71 -12.84 -8.91
CA ALA A 22 4.69 -11.81 -9.12
C ALA A 22 3.32 -12.38 -9.47
N LYS A 23 3.29 -13.47 -10.24
CA LYS A 23 2.04 -14.12 -10.65
C LYS A 23 1.39 -14.83 -9.46
N ALA A 24 2.16 -15.55 -8.66
CA ALA A 24 1.67 -16.22 -7.46
C ALA A 24 1.13 -15.23 -6.44
N ILE A 25 1.81 -14.10 -6.25
CA ILE A 25 1.35 -13.00 -5.38
C ILE A 25 0.02 -12.45 -5.89
N GLN A 26 -0.07 -12.15 -7.17
CA GLN A 26 -1.28 -11.64 -7.80
C GLN A 26 -2.46 -12.59 -7.63
N GLU A 27 -2.26 -13.88 -7.86
CA GLU A 27 -3.30 -14.91 -7.72
C GLU A 27 -3.83 -15.01 -6.29
N GLN A 28 -2.94 -15.01 -5.29
CA GLN A 28 -3.32 -15.05 -3.87
C GLN A 28 -4.12 -13.82 -3.46
N LEU A 29 -3.67 -12.64 -3.83
CA LEU A 29 -4.33 -11.38 -3.48
C LEU A 29 -5.66 -11.22 -4.23
N ASN A 30 -5.70 -11.51 -5.51
CA ASN A 30 -6.93 -11.42 -6.31
C ASN A 30 -8.02 -12.38 -5.82
N ALA A 31 -7.65 -13.55 -5.30
CA ALA A 31 -8.59 -14.50 -4.70
C ALA A 31 -9.30 -13.92 -3.47
N LYS A 32 -8.72 -12.92 -2.83
CA LYS A 32 -9.31 -12.19 -1.69
C LYS A 32 -9.92 -10.84 -2.08
N GLY A 33 -10.02 -10.56 -3.38
CA GLY A 33 -10.56 -9.30 -3.88
C GLY A 33 -9.57 -8.12 -3.86
N VAL A 34 -8.31 -8.37 -3.51
CA VAL A 34 -7.25 -7.37 -3.52
C VAL A 34 -6.60 -7.36 -4.89
N ARG A 35 -6.70 -6.23 -5.59
CA ARG A 35 -6.04 -6.05 -6.89
C ARG A 35 -4.55 -5.83 -6.67
N PHE A 36 -3.72 -6.61 -7.33
CA PHE A 36 -2.27 -6.45 -7.32
C PHE A 36 -1.75 -6.66 -8.73
N GLU A 37 -1.05 -5.64 -9.25
CA GLU A 37 -0.49 -5.65 -10.60
C GLU A 37 0.90 -5.01 -10.60
N ARG A 38 1.71 -5.34 -11.60
CA ARG A 38 2.97 -4.64 -11.84
C ARG A 38 2.82 -3.72 -13.04
N TRP A 39 3.00 -2.42 -12.78
CA TRP A 39 2.99 -1.37 -13.79
C TRP A 39 4.41 -0.86 -14.02
N GLN A 40 4.59 0.06 -14.96
CA GLN A 40 5.91 0.61 -15.25
C GLN A 40 6.07 1.97 -14.56
N ALA A 41 6.99 2.04 -13.60
CA ALA A 41 7.43 3.26 -12.94
C ALA A 41 8.83 3.61 -13.44
N ASP A 42 8.95 3.92 -14.71
CA ASP A 42 10.21 4.09 -15.45
C ASP A 42 10.60 5.55 -15.69
N ARG A 43 9.84 6.50 -15.17
CA ARG A 43 10.14 7.92 -15.31
C ARG A 43 11.23 8.36 -14.35
N ASP A 44 12.14 9.18 -14.86
CA ASP A 44 13.13 9.86 -14.01
C ASP A 44 12.45 11.05 -13.31
N LEU A 45 12.34 10.95 -12.00
CA LEU A 45 11.68 11.96 -11.16
C LEU A 45 12.66 12.93 -10.53
N GLY A 46 13.99 12.69 -10.66
CA GLY A 46 15.01 13.43 -9.95
C GLY A 46 15.16 13.02 -8.48
N ALA A 47 16.01 13.74 -7.74
CA ALA A 47 16.41 13.33 -6.40
C ALA A 47 15.35 13.57 -5.32
N ASP A 48 14.50 14.58 -5.49
CA ASP A 48 13.47 14.94 -4.50
C ASP A 48 12.27 15.55 -5.23
N PRO A 49 11.47 14.69 -5.91
CA PRO A 49 10.40 15.18 -6.76
C PRO A 49 9.25 15.76 -5.94
N SER A 50 8.67 16.87 -6.42
CA SER A 50 7.43 17.40 -5.88
C SER A 50 6.26 16.47 -6.23
N ALA A 51 5.16 16.56 -5.48
CA ALA A 51 3.94 15.85 -5.79
C ALA A 51 3.45 16.12 -7.22
N GLU A 52 3.54 17.37 -7.66
CA GLU A 52 3.14 17.79 -9.01
C GLU A 52 3.97 17.11 -10.09
N THR A 53 5.29 17.00 -9.87
CA THR A 53 6.21 16.31 -10.78
C THR A 53 5.86 14.84 -10.90
N VAL A 54 5.58 14.16 -9.78
CA VAL A 54 5.21 12.75 -9.76
C VAL A 54 3.89 12.52 -10.49
N ILE A 55 2.87 13.33 -10.21
CA ILE A 55 1.55 13.23 -10.85
C ILE A 55 1.68 13.45 -12.36
N ALA A 56 2.40 14.48 -12.78
CA ALA A 56 2.61 14.78 -14.20
C ALA A 56 3.32 13.63 -14.94
N ALA A 57 4.30 12.99 -14.30
CA ALA A 57 5.04 11.88 -14.88
C ALA A 57 4.16 10.64 -15.10
N TYR A 58 3.19 10.40 -14.22
CA TYR A 58 2.33 9.21 -14.24
C TYR A 58 0.85 9.52 -14.47
N GLN A 59 0.53 10.67 -15.05
CA GLN A 59 -0.86 11.05 -15.35
C GLN A 59 -1.56 9.98 -16.20
N HIS A 60 -0.86 9.36 -17.13
CA HIS A 60 -1.42 8.28 -17.96
C HIS A 60 -1.89 7.06 -17.13
N ALA A 61 -1.18 6.74 -16.06
CA ALA A 61 -1.55 5.66 -15.15
C ALA A 61 -2.78 6.04 -14.31
N ILE A 62 -2.82 7.29 -13.83
CA ILE A 62 -3.96 7.84 -13.12
C ILE A 62 -5.19 7.85 -14.03
N ASP A 63 -5.06 8.33 -15.26
CA ASP A 63 -6.14 8.38 -16.24
C ASP A 63 -6.72 6.99 -16.54
N LYS A 64 -5.86 5.98 -16.62
CA LYS A 64 -6.29 4.59 -16.79
C LYS A 64 -7.17 4.12 -15.64
N LEU A 65 -6.78 4.39 -14.40
CA LEU A 65 -7.56 4.03 -13.22
C LEU A 65 -8.87 4.81 -13.13
N VAL A 66 -8.83 6.09 -13.45
CA VAL A 66 -10.04 6.92 -13.53
C VAL A 66 -11.03 6.38 -14.58
N ALA A 67 -10.54 5.98 -15.75
CA ALA A 67 -11.38 5.40 -16.80
C ALA A 67 -11.99 4.05 -16.39
N GLU A 68 -11.25 3.23 -15.61
CA GLU A 68 -11.70 1.92 -15.16
C GLU A 68 -12.71 1.98 -14.00
N LYS A 69 -12.53 2.91 -13.04
CA LYS A 69 -13.24 2.92 -11.76
C LYS A 69 -13.93 4.25 -11.43
N GLY A 70 -13.65 5.32 -12.17
CA GLY A 70 -14.25 6.63 -11.93
C GLY A 70 -13.69 7.38 -10.72
N TYR A 71 -12.47 7.09 -10.30
CA TYR A 71 -11.81 7.81 -9.20
C TYR A 71 -11.74 9.32 -9.51
N GLN A 72 -11.92 10.15 -8.48
CA GLN A 72 -12.03 11.60 -8.62
C GLN A 72 -10.94 12.39 -7.91
N SER A 73 -10.12 11.74 -7.10
CA SER A 73 -9.09 12.39 -6.30
C SER A 73 -7.83 11.56 -6.25
N TRP A 74 -6.67 12.22 -6.25
CA TRP A 74 -5.36 11.59 -6.11
C TRP A 74 -4.37 12.55 -5.48
N ASP A 75 -3.40 12.00 -4.78
CA ASP A 75 -2.28 12.72 -4.21
C ASP A 75 -1.01 11.87 -4.23
N VAL A 76 0.06 12.41 -3.66
CA VAL A 76 1.34 11.72 -3.53
C VAL A 76 1.73 11.69 -2.07
N ILE A 77 2.09 10.51 -1.58
CA ILE A 77 2.76 10.34 -0.30
C ILE A 77 4.22 9.95 -0.55
N SER A 78 5.15 10.67 0.08
CA SER A 78 6.57 10.42 -0.03
C SER A 78 7.22 10.60 1.33
N LEU A 79 7.99 9.58 1.76
CA LEU A 79 8.78 9.67 2.98
C LEU A 79 10.21 9.20 2.73
N ARG A 80 11.13 9.91 3.38
CA ARG A 80 12.56 9.58 3.37
C ARG A 80 13.04 9.40 4.81
N ALA A 81 14.17 8.70 4.97
CA ALA A 81 14.76 8.39 6.26
C ALA A 81 15.14 9.62 7.09
N ASP A 82 15.37 10.76 6.45
CA ASP A 82 15.71 12.04 7.10
C ASP A 82 14.49 12.89 7.50
N ASN A 83 13.27 12.42 7.25
CA ASN A 83 12.07 13.15 7.65
C ASN A 83 11.96 13.20 9.17
N PRO A 84 11.88 14.39 9.79
CA PRO A 84 11.83 14.52 11.24
C PRO A 84 10.55 13.98 11.87
N GLN A 85 9.49 13.77 11.08
CA GLN A 85 8.20 13.22 11.53
C GLN A 85 8.05 11.73 11.25
N LYS A 86 9.09 11.05 10.78
CA LYS A 86 9.03 9.65 10.35
C LYS A 86 8.50 8.71 11.43
N GLU A 87 8.90 8.91 12.68
CA GLU A 87 8.47 8.06 13.80
C GLU A 87 6.99 8.22 14.11
N ALA A 88 6.51 9.47 14.19
CA ALA A 88 5.10 9.77 14.43
C ALA A 88 4.19 9.26 13.30
N LEU A 89 4.63 9.41 12.05
CA LEU A 89 3.92 8.90 10.88
C LEU A 89 3.90 7.37 10.85
N ARG A 90 5.02 6.73 11.20
CA ARG A 90 5.09 5.27 11.29
C ARG A 90 4.11 4.74 12.33
N GLU A 91 4.08 5.30 13.53
CA GLU A 91 3.13 4.91 14.59
C GLU A 91 1.68 5.02 14.11
N LYS A 92 1.34 6.12 13.44
CA LYS A 92 0.00 6.34 12.90
C LYS A 92 -0.39 5.27 11.88
N PHE A 93 0.50 4.90 10.96
CA PHE A 93 0.22 3.93 9.92
C PHE A 93 0.27 2.48 10.39
N LEU A 94 0.95 2.20 11.51
CA LEU A 94 1.05 0.85 12.08
C LEU A 94 -0.22 0.39 12.80
N ASN A 95 -1.13 1.28 13.18
CA ASN A 95 -2.37 0.89 13.82
C ASN A 95 -3.38 0.37 12.79
N GLU A 96 -3.99 -0.77 13.10
CA GLU A 96 -5.02 -1.34 12.22
C GLU A 96 -6.19 -0.38 12.05
N HIS A 97 -6.59 -0.18 10.82
CA HIS A 97 -7.69 0.72 10.46
C HIS A 97 -8.38 0.26 9.17
N THR A 98 -9.53 0.86 8.91
CA THR A 98 -10.28 0.70 7.66
C THR A 98 -10.51 2.05 7.01
N HIS A 99 -10.85 2.03 5.73
CA HIS A 99 -11.34 3.19 4.99
C HIS A 99 -12.73 2.91 4.43
N GLY A 100 -13.53 3.95 4.23
CA GLY A 100 -14.87 3.84 3.66
C GLY A 100 -14.90 3.57 2.17
N GLU A 101 -13.75 3.56 1.51
CA GLU A 101 -13.60 3.28 0.08
C GLU A 101 -12.30 2.55 -0.20
N ASP A 102 -12.10 2.12 -1.45
CA ASP A 102 -10.89 1.41 -1.85
C ASP A 102 -9.65 2.29 -1.64
N GLU A 103 -8.60 1.70 -1.08
CA GLU A 103 -7.29 2.33 -0.99
C GLU A 103 -6.41 1.86 -2.13
N VAL A 104 -6.15 2.75 -3.09
CA VAL A 104 -5.33 2.44 -4.26
C VAL A 104 -3.98 3.15 -4.12
N ARG A 105 -2.90 2.39 -4.26
CA ARG A 105 -1.52 2.92 -4.26
C ARG A 105 -0.71 2.37 -5.41
N PHE A 106 -0.05 3.28 -6.11
CA PHE A 106 0.95 2.95 -7.12
C PHE A 106 2.32 3.40 -6.63
N PHE A 107 3.21 2.44 -6.35
CA PHE A 107 4.56 2.70 -5.87
C PHE A 107 5.47 3.07 -7.04
N VAL A 108 5.96 4.29 -7.04
CA VAL A 108 6.84 4.83 -8.08
C VAL A 108 8.31 4.85 -7.67
N GLU A 109 8.59 4.78 -6.36
CA GLU A 109 9.94 4.65 -5.79
C GLU A 109 9.89 3.90 -4.47
N GLY A 110 10.98 3.20 -4.14
CA GLY A 110 11.20 2.59 -2.85
C GLY A 110 10.27 1.42 -2.55
N ALA A 111 9.98 1.21 -1.27
CA ALA A 111 9.20 0.07 -0.79
C ALA A 111 8.48 0.37 0.53
N GLY A 112 7.44 -0.41 0.81
CA GLY A 112 6.72 -0.41 2.07
C GLY A 112 5.91 -1.69 2.25
N LEU A 113 5.60 -2.04 3.48
CA LEU A 113 4.90 -3.27 3.83
C LEU A 113 3.44 -2.99 4.13
N PHE A 114 2.55 -3.45 3.25
CA PHE A 114 1.11 -3.50 3.52
C PHE A 114 0.77 -4.79 4.24
N CYS A 115 0.07 -4.67 5.36
CA CYS A 115 -0.45 -5.82 6.10
C CYS A 115 -1.97 -5.79 6.06
N LEU A 116 -2.57 -6.85 5.52
CA LEU A 116 -4.02 -6.97 5.37
C LEU A 116 -4.53 -8.07 6.29
N HIS A 117 -5.50 -7.73 7.13
CA HIS A 117 -6.17 -8.67 8.01
C HIS A 117 -7.47 -9.13 7.34
N ILE A 118 -7.46 -10.30 6.73
CA ILE A 118 -8.59 -10.83 5.96
C ILE A 118 -9.02 -12.18 6.55
N GLY A 119 -10.16 -12.19 7.23
CA GLY A 119 -10.65 -13.40 7.91
C GLY A 119 -9.65 -13.88 8.97
N ASP A 120 -9.22 -15.11 8.86
CA ASP A 120 -8.29 -15.75 9.81
C ASP A 120 -6.83 -15.62 9.39
N GLU A 121 -6.53 -14.77 8.42
CA GLU A 121 -5.20 -14.65 7.83
C GLU A 121 -4.69 -13.20 7.86
N VAL A 122 -3.37 -13.07 7.99
CA VAL A 122 -2.65 -11.80 7.80
C VAL A 122 -1.78 -11.93 6.56
N PHE A 123 -2.00 -11.03 5.61
CA PHE A 123 -1.24 -10.93 4.36
C PHE A 123 -0.23 -9.80 4.48
N GLN A 124 1.05 -10.14 4.56
CA GLN A 124 2.13 -9.15 4.52
C GLN A 124 2.62 -8.99 3.09
N VAL A 125 2.25 -7.89 2.46
CA VAL A 125 2.59 -7.57 1.06
C VAL A 125 3.71 -6.55 1.06
N LEU A 126 4.93 -6.98 0.74
CA LEU A 126 6.02 -6.06 0.48
C LEU A 126 5.85 -5.47 -0.92
N CYS A 127 5.37 -4.23 -0.95
CA CYS A 127 5.22 -3.46 -2.18
C CYS A 127 6.48 -2.68 -2.47
N GLU A 128 6.88 -2.63 -3.73
CA GLU A 128 8.03 -1.85 -4.18
C GLU A 128 7.72 -1.13 -5.49
N LYS A 129 8.69 -0.37 -5.98
CA LYS A 129 8.60 0.31 -7.28
C LYS A 129 8.00 -0.61 -8.36
N ASN A 130 7.04 -0.13 -9.09
CA ASN A 130 6.20 -0.77 -10.11
C ASN A 130 4.93 -1.44 -9.57
N ASP A 131 4.76 -1.59 -8.27
CA ASP A 131 3.60 -2.28 -7.74
C ASP A 131 2.38 -1.35 -7.63
N LEU A 132 1.25 -1.83 -8.15
CA LEU A 132 -0.07 -1.28 -7.93
C LEU A 132 -0.83 -2.22 -7.01
N ILE A 133 -1.32 -1.69 -5.88
CA ILE A 133 -2.19 -2.42 -4.97
C ILE A 133 -3.50 -1.64 -4.76
N SER A 134 -4.63 -2.33 -4.80
CA SER A 134 -5.94 -1.78 -4.44
C SER A 134 -6.56 -2.64 -3.35
N VAL A 135 -6.65 -2.07 -2.16
CA VAL A 135 -7.26 -2.70 -0.99
C VAL A 135 -8.74 -2.33 -0.97
N PRO A 136 -9.67 -3.31 -0.97
CA PRO A 136 -11.10 -3.02 -0.95
C PRO A 136 -11.52 -2.21 0.27
N ALA A 137 -12.57 -1.40 0.11
CA ALA A 137 -13.20 -0.69 1.20
C ALA A 137 -13.49 -1.62 2.39
N HIS A 138 -13.37 -1.10 3.60
CA HIS A 138 -13.66 -1.81 4.85
C HIS A 138 -12.73 -2.99 5.18
N THR A 139 -11.63 -3.18 4.45
CA THR A 139 -10.61 -4.19 4.77
C THR A 139 -9.69 -3.68 5.87
N PRO A 140 -9.64 -4.33 7.05
CA PRO A 140 -8.70 -3.97 8.10
C PRO A 140 -7.26 -4.16 7.63
N HIS A 141 -6.44 -3.13 7.81
CA HIS A 141 -5.05 -3.15 7.36
C HIS A 141 -4.20 -2.15 8.13
N TRP A 142 -2.90 -2.29 7.99
CA TRP A 142 -1.89 -1.33 8.44
C TRP A 142 -0.73 -1.29 7.47
N PHE A 143 0.07 -0.24 7.58
CA PHE A 143 1.21 -0.03 6.70
C PHE A 143 2.47 0.22 7.52
N ASP A 144 3.50 -0.58 7.30
CA ASP A 144 4.81 -0.40 7.92
C ASP A 144 5.82 0.10 6.89
N MET A 145 6.27 1.32 7.08
CA MET A 145 7.29 1.94 6.24
C MET A 145 8.72 1.66 6.74
N GLY A 146 8.84 0.94 7.86
CA GLY A 146 10.14 0.69 8.50
C GLY A 146 10.67 1.88 9.28
N SER A 147 11.79 1.69 9.99
CA SER A 147 12.47 2.74 10.75
C SER A 147 13.22 3.74 9.87
N GLU A 148 13.57 3.32 8.66
CA GLU A 148 14.27 4.12 7.67
C GLU A 148 13.42 4.19 6.39
N PRO A 149 12.31 4.97 6.39
CA PRO A 149 11.38 5.00 5.27
C PRO A 149 12.05 5.53 4.00
N ASN A 150 11.74 4.89 2.90
CA ASN A 150 12.14 5.33 1.58
C ASN A 150 11.12 4.85 0.56
N PHE A 151 10.12 5.68 0.29
CA PHE A 151 9.13 5.37 -0.73
C PHE A 151 8.44 6.63 -1.25
N THR A 152 7.93 6.52 -2.46
CA THR A 152 6.98 7.47 -3.06
C THR A 152 5.86 6.66 -3.70
N ALA A 153 4.63 6.98 -3.34
CA ALA A 153 3.44 6.33 -3.88
C ALA A 153 2.38 7.36 -4.27
N ILE A 154 1.71 7.12 -5.38
CA ILE A 154 0.52 7.85 -5.78
C ILE A 154 -0.67 7.15 -5.12
N ARG A 155 -1.48 7.93 -4.36
CA ARG A 155 -2.73 7.45 -3.79
C ARG A 155 -3.89 7.96 -4.61
N ILE A 156 -4.87 7.10 -4.85
CA ILE A 156 -6.03 7.40 -5.69
C ILE A 156 -7.29 7.07 -4.92
N PHE A 157 -8.25 7.98 -4.93
CA PHE A 157 -9.47 7.93 -4.13
C PHE A 157 -10.71 8.21 -4.95
N ASP A 158 -11.84 7.68 -4.50
CA ASP A 158 -13.15 8.00 -5.07
C ASP A 158 -13.61 9.40 -4.63
N ASN A 159 -13.37 9.76 -3.37
CA ASN A 159 -13.58 11.12 -2.89
C ASN A 159 -12.43 11.59 -1.99
N PRO A 160 -12.26 12.92 -1.77
CA PRO A 160 -11.16 13.47 -0.98
C PRO A 160 -11.15 13.04 0.49
N GLU A 161 -12.25 12.53 1.03
CA GLU A 161 -12.36 12.09 2.43
C GLU A 161 -12.07 10.58 2.59
N GLY A 162 -11.93 9.84 1.50
CA GLY A 162 -11.74 8.39 1.53
C GLY A 162 -10.47 7.92 2.22
N TRP A 163 -9.46 8.77 2.35
CA TRP A 163 -8.21 8.48 3.04
C TRP A 163 -8.30 8.59 4.57
N ILE A 164 -9.44 9.04 5.12
CA ILE A 164 -9.63 9.12 6.57
C ILE A 164 -9.65 7.72 7.17
N ALA A 165 -8.72 7.46 8.08
CA ALA A 165 -8.61 6.18 8.76
C ALA A 165 -9.65 6.04 9.87
N GLN A 166 -10.33 4.90 9.90
CA GLN A 166 -11.19 4.49 11.01
C GLN A 166 -10.48 3.37 11.77
N PHE A 167 -9.91 3.69 12.92
CA PHE A 167 -9.15 2.73 13.71
C PHE A 167 -10.08 1.65 14.29
N THR A 168 -9.66 0.38 14.17
CA THR A 168 -10.47 -0.75 14.65
C THR A 168 -10.39 -0.95 16.15
N GLY A 169 -9.32 -0.46 16.78
CA GLY A 169 -9.04 -0.70 18.19
C GLY A 169 -8.43 -2.08 18.46
N ASP A 170 -8.20 -2.89 17.44
CA ASP A 170 -7.51 -4.17 17.55
C ASP A 170 -5.99 -3.94 17.61
N ASP A 171 -5.31 -4.65 18.48
CA ASP A 171 -3.86 -4.57 18.65
C ASP A 171 -3.09 -5.63 17.84
N ILE A 172 -3.76 -6.33 16.94
CA ILE A 172 -3.18 -7.39 16.10
C ILE A 172 -1.91 -6.93 15.38
N ALA A 173 -1.86 -5.71 14.92
CA ALA A 173 -0.71 -5.15 14.21
C ALA A 173 0.57 -5.19 15.05
N SER A 174 0.48 -5.15 16.37
CA SER A 174 1.64 -5.21 17.26
C SER A 174 2.34 -6.57 17.29
N ALA A 175 1.66 -7.62 16.81
CA ALA A 175 2.19 -8.99 16.78
C ALA A 175 2.88 -9.35 15.45
N TYR A 176 2.67 -8.54 14.40
CA TYR A 176 3.14 -8.81 13.03
C TYR A 176 4.15 -7.81 12.50
#